data_9b0d9673ab561a5fc5e6bf6f3c3fccdb
#
_entry.id   9b0d9673ab561a5fc5e6bf6f3c3fccdb
#
_cell.length_a   1.000
_cell.length_b   1.000
_cell.length_c   1.000
_cell.angle_alpha   90.00
_cell.angle_beta   90.00
_cell.angle_gamma   90.00
#
_symmetry.space_group_name_H-M   'P 1'
#
loop_
_entity.id
_entity.type
_entity.pdbx_description
1 polymer ?
#
loop_
_entity_poly.entity_id
_entity_poly.type
_entity_poly.pdbx_seq_one_letter_code
_entity_poly.pdbx_strand_id
1 'polypeptide(L)'
;MSAEVETDGRVARSERTREAIATALLELLEEGVSQPRAQHIAERAEVSVRTVFQHFDDMEGLYSEIAQRQTERITPFLVALDESRNTHERARTLIELRDNMFALVAPVRNGVRNSEVARHSNLIERGMSDLRNAMNKQVRQGFAKEIHQHNEPTEVLARIEAVTSYELWDHFQRGQKASRASTRAHMLSLLLRELLK
;
A
#
# COMPACT_ATOMS: atom_id res chain seq x y z
N MET A 1 30.02 9.73 -31.87
CA MET A 1 29.69 10.38 -30.58
C MET A 1 28.37 11.15 -30.56
N SER A 2 27.84 11.69 -31.68
CA SER A 2 26.58 12.47 -31.64
C SER A 2 25.28 11.63 -31.51
N ALA A 3 25.22 10.42 -32.03
CA ALA A 3 24.00 9.60 -32.06
C ALA A 3 23.65 8.98 -30.69
N GLU A 4 24.62 8.65 -29.84
CA GLU A 4 24.42 8.09 -28.51
C GLU A 4 23.87 9.13 -27.54
N VAL A 5 24.31 10.39 -27.59
CA VAL A 5 23.85 11.48 -26.74
C VAL A 5 22.41 11.90 -27.08
N GLU A 6 22.02 11.82 -28.36
CA GLU A 6 20.65 12.16 -28.81
C GLU A 6 19.65 11.06 -28.45
N THR A 7 20.08 9.80 -28.42
CA THR A 7 19.29 8.65 -27.96
C THR A 7 19.05 8.74 -26.45
N ASP A 8 20.04 9.09 -25.66
CA ASP A 8 19.96 9.24 -24.20
C ASP A 8 18.99 10.38 -23.80
N GLY A 9 19.05 11.52 -24.48
CA GLY A 9 18.13 12.64 -24.25
C GLY A 9 16.67 12.34 -24.57
N ARG A 10 16.40 11.47 -25.57
CA ARG A 10 15.05 11.06 -25.95
C ARG A 10 14.49 10.04 -24.97
N VAL A 11 15.28 9.09 -24.52
CA VAL A 11 14.94 8.12 -23.48
C VAL A 11 14.63 8.85 -22.17
N ALA A 12 15.49 9.74 -21.73
CA ALA A 12 15.28 10.52 -20.51
C ALA A 12 14.03 11.42 -20.56
N ARG A 13 13.64 11.91 -21.73
CA ARG A 13 12.39 12.67 -21.91
C ARG A 13 11.17 11.75 -21.83
N SER A 14 11.25 10.57 -22.44
CA SER A 14 10.20 9.55 -22.39
C SER A 14 9.93 9.10 -20.95
N GLU A 15 10.98 8.81 -20.19
CA GLU A 15 10.87 8.43 -18.78
C GLU A 15 10.25 9.55 -17.92
N ARG A 16 10.64 10.81 -18.11
CA ARG A 16 10.03 11.94 -17.42
C ARG A 16 8.54 12.09 -17.72
N THR A 17 8.14 11.88 -18.97
CA THR A 17 6.72 11.93 -19.35
C THR A 17 5.95 10.77 -18.71
N ARG A 18 6.50 9.55 -18.72
CA ARG A 18 5.92 8.39 -18.04
C ARG A 18 5.75 8.63 -16.54
N GLU A 19 6.78 9.21 -15.92
CA GLU A 19 6.77 9.62 -14.50
C GLU A 19 5.66 10.63 -14.21
N ALA A 20 5.54 11.68 -15.03
CA ALA A 20 4.51 12.72 -14.85
C ALA A 20 3.09 12.15 -14.95
N ILE A 21 2.83 11.22 -15.88
CA ILE A 21 1.52 10.59 -16.05
C ILE A 21 1.18 9.73 -14.83
N ALA A 22 2.13 8.91 -14.33
CA ALA A 22 1.90 8.08 -13.15
C ALA A 22 1.70 8.92 -11.88
N THR A 23 2.47 9.99 -11.72
CA THR A 23 2.32 10.95 -10.62
C THR A 23 0.96 11.64 -10.67
N ALA A 24 0.51 12.06 -11.85
CA ALA A 24 -0.81 12.68 -12.03
C ALA A 24 -1.97 11.77 -11.62
N LEU A 25 -1.91 10.47 -11.94
CA LEU A 25 -2.90 9.51 -11.46
C LEU A 25 -2.87 9.38 -9.94
N LEU A 26 -1.68 9.27 -9.34
CA LEU A 26 -1.54 9.15 -7.89
C LEU A 26 -2.10 10.38 -7.16
N GLU A 27 -1.77 11.59 -7.60
CA GLU A 27 -2.29 12.84 -7.04
C GLU A 27 -3.82 12.91 -7.12
N LEU A 28 -4.42 12.57 -8.25
CA LEU A 28 -5.87 12.52 -8.41
C LEU A 28 -6.53 11.55 -7.41
N LEU A 29 -5.93 10.39 -7.18
CA LEU A 29 -6.41 9.42 -6.20
C LEU A 29 -6.24 9.94 -4.76
N GLU A 30 -5.14 10.61 -4.45
CA GLU A 30 -4.88 11.23 -3.14
C GLU A 30 -5.85 12.40 -2.86
N GLU A 31 -6.24 13.14 -3.89
CA GLU A 31 -7.30 14.17 -3.82
C GLU A 31 -8.72 13.59 -3.69
N GLY A 32 -8.88 12.27 -3.77
CA GLY A 32 -10.16 11.60 -3.61
C GLY A 32 -10.96 11.40 -4.90
N VAL A 33 -10.38 11.63 -6.07
CA VAL A 33 -11.00 11.29 -7.35
C VAL A 33 -11.06 9.77 -7.48
N SER A 34 -12.22 9.18 -7.24
CA SER A 34 -12.36 7.72 -7.13
C SER A 34 -12.21 6.96 -8.46
N GLN A 35 -12.43 7.63 -9.59
CA GLN A 35 -12.33 7.05 -10.94
C GLN A 35 -11.69 8.05 -11.91
N PRO A 36 -10.37 8.31 -11.81
CA PRO A 36 -9.69 9.18 -12.77
C PRO A 36 -9.77 8.59 -14.19
N ARG A 37 -10.24 9.40 -15.14
CA ARG A 37 -10.24 9.04 -16.56
C ARG A 37 -8.93 9.49 -17.21
N ALA A 38 -8.56 8.87 -18.33
CA ALA A 38 -7.37 9.25 -19.09
C ALA A 38 -7.30 10.75 -19.41
N GLN A 39 -8.45 11.41 -19.62
CA GLN A 39 -8.51 12.85 -19.85
C GLN A 39 -8.08 13.64 -18.59
N HIS A 40 -8.56 13.30 -17.40
CA HIS A 40 -8.17 13.98 -16.15
C HIS A 40 -6.66 13.82 -15.88
N ILE A 41 -6.13 12.63 -16.19
CA ILE A 41 -4.71 12.32 -16.02
C ILE A 41 -3.87 13.13 -17.02
N ALA A 42 -4.30 13.19 -18.28
CA ALA A 42 -3.63 13.93 -19.33
C ALA A 42 -3.59 15.44 -19.03
N GLU A 43 -4.71 16.01 -18.56
CA GLU A 43 -4.82 17.41 -18.14
C GLU A 43 -3.87 17.70 -16.97
N ARG A 44 -3.84 16.85 -15.95
CA ARG A 44 -2.98 16.97 -14.77
C ARG A 44 -1.50 16.83 -15.11
N ALA A 45 -1.15 15.90 -16.00
CA ALA A 45 0.21 15.67 -16.45
C ALA A 45 0.68 16.65 -17.55
N GLU A 46 -0.18 17.58 -17.97
CA GLU A 46 0.09 18.54 -19.08
C GLU A 46 0.48 17.87 -20.40
N VAL A 47 -0.16 16.74 -20.71
CA VAL A 47 0.07 15.98 -21.94
C VAL A 47 -1.26 15.74 -22.70
N SER A 48 -1.18 15.20 -23.91
CA SER A 48 -2.37 14.72 -24.61
C SER A 48 -2.84 13.36 -24.11
N VAL A 49 -4.12 13.03 -24.25
CA VAL A 49 -4.64 11.67 -24.01
C VAL A 49 -3.92 10.65 -24.87
N ARG A 50 -3.58 11.00 -26.12
CA ARG A 50 -2.76 10.16 -27.01
C ARG A 50 -1.40 9.87 -26.38
N THR A 51 -0.77 10.83 -25.74
CA THR A 51 0.52 10.66 -25.06
C THR A 51 0.39 9.69 -23.89
N VAL A 52 -0.70 9.74 -23.13
CA VAL A 52 -0.96 8.76 -22.05
C VAL A 52 -0.93 7.34 -22.62
N PHE A 53 -1.67 7.08 -23.70
CA PHE A 53 -1.73 5.75 -24.32
C PHE A 53 -0.51 5.39 -25.19
N GLN A 54 0.42 6.33 -25.44
CA GLN A 54 1.74 6.01 -25.98
C GLN A 54 2.71 5.47 -24.92
N HIS A 55 2.51 5.82 -23.64
CA HIS A 55 3.34 5.38 -22.53
C HIS A 55 2.75 4.21 -21.75
N PHE A 56 1.42 4.03 -21.81
CA PHE A 56 0.69 2.96 -21.13
C PHE A 56 -0.34 2.39 -22.12
N ASP A 57 -0.27 1.11 -22.39
CA ASP A 57 -1.16 0.44 -23.34
C ASP A 57 -2.64 0.65 -23.00
N ASP A 58 -2.93 0.67 -21.69
CA ASP A 58 -4.27 0.89 -21.14
C ASP A 58 -4.21 1.46 -19.71
N MET A 59 -5.38 1.63 -19.10
CA MET A 59 -5.51 2.08 -17.73
C MET A 59 -5.03 1.03 -16.70
N GLU A 60 -5.09 -0.26 -17.03
CA GLU A 60 -4.60 -1.33 -16.15
C GLU A 60 -3.09 -1.23 -15.98
N GLY A 61 -2.35 -1.05 -17.08
CA GLY A 61 -0.90 -0.85 -17.06
C GLY A 61 -0.50 0.37 -16.22
N LEU A 62 -1.27 1.46 -16.32
CA LEU A 62 -1.03 2.65 -15.51
C LEU A 62 -1.32 2.42 -14.01
N TYR A 63 -2.41 1.76 -13.65
CA TYR A 63 -2.69 1.38 -12.26
C TYR A 63 -1.64 0.41 -11.71
N SER A 64 -1.14 -0.52 -12.53
CA SER A 64 -0.08 -1.46 -12.15
C SER A 64 1.23 -0.73 -11.86
N GLU A 65 1.59 0.27 -12.66
CA GLU A 65 2.76 1.11 -12.44
C GLU A 65 2.70 1.83 -11.08
N ILE A 66 1.57 2.48 -10.77
CA ILE A 66 1.46 3.16 -9.46
C ILE A 66 1.41 2.17 -8.29
N ALA A 67 0.83 0.99 -8.46
CA ALA A 67 0.85 -0.06 -7.45
C ALA A 67 2.29 -0.53 -7.16
N GLN A 68 3.11 -0.69 -8.19
CA GLN A 68 4.54 -1.02 -8.03
C GLN A 68 5.28 0.09 -7.28
N ARG A 69 5.11 1.35 -7.66
CA ARG A 69 5.72 2.50 -6.96
C ARG A 69 5.30 2.58 -5.49
N GLN A 70 4.03 2.29 -5.22
CA GLN A 70 3.56 2.21 -3.82
C GLN A 70 4.27 1.09 -3.06
N THR A 71 4.54 -0.05 -3.70
CA THR A 71 5.29 -1.14 -3.07
C THR A 71 6.67 -0.69 -2.62
N GLU A 72 7.38 0.08 -3.42
CA GLU A 72 8.68 0.65 -3.05
C GLU A 72 8.56 1.62 -1.85
N ARG A 73 7.53 2.47 -1.84
CA ARG A 73 7.27 3.42 -0.75
C ARG A 73 6.89 2.75 0.58
N ILE A 74 6.29 1.56 0.54
CA ILE A 74 5.86 0.84 1.76
C ILE A 74 6.91 -0.12 2.31
N THR A 75 7.91 -0.49 1.53
CA THR A 75 9.00 -1.38 1.95
C THR A 75 9.65 -0.96 3.29
N PRO A 76 9.90 0.35 3.57
CA PRO A 76 10.44 0.79 4.85
C PRO A 76 9.56 0.47 6.08
N PHE A 77 8.27 0.16 5.90
CA PHE A 77 7.38 -0.22 7.01
C PHE A 77 7.36 -1.72 7.31
N LEU A 78 8.01 -2.54 6.46
CA LEU A 78 8.08 -4.00 6.59
C LEU A 78 9.38 -4.46 7.26
N VAL A 79 9.94 -3.63 8.13
CA VAL A 79 11.16 -3.93 8.88
C VAL A 79 10.91 -4.91 10.02
N ALA A 80 11.93 -5.66 10.41
CA ALA A 80 11.87 -6.52 11.59
C ALA A 80 11.60 -5.70 12.85
N LEU A 81 10.79 -6.24 13.75
CA LEU A 81 10.59 -5.64 15.08
C LEU A 81 11.81 -5.94 15.97
N ASP A 82 12.19 -4.98 16.79
CA ASP A 82 13.30 -5.12 17.73
C ASP A 82 12.95 -6.11 18.85
N GLU A 83 13.51 -7.31 18.77
CA GLU A 83 13.24 -8.39 19.74
C GLU A 83 13.79 -8.11 21.16
N SER A 84 14.66 -7.12 21.32
CA SER A 84 15.16 -6.70 22.65
C SER A 84 14.09 -5.94 23.44
N ARG A 85 13.05 -5.43 22.77
CA ARG A 85 11.93 -4.71 23.38
C ARG A 85 10.88 -5.66 23.92
N ASN A 86 10.14 -5.21 24.93
CA ASN A 86 9.02 -5.96 25.45
C ASN A 86 7.86 -6.05 24.45
N THR A 87 6.93 -6.98 24.67
CA THR A 87 5.77 -7.24 23.79
C THR A 87 4.93 -5.98 23.54
N HIS A 88 4.73 -5.17 24.56
CA HIS A 88 3.92 -3.96 24.46
C HIS A 88 4.56 -2.91 23.52
N GLU A 89 5.87 -2.72 23.63
CA GLU A 89 6.61 -1.79 22.76
C GLU A 89 6.63 -2.28 21.33
N ARG A 90 6.87 -3.59 21.09
CA ARG A 90 6.81 -4.19 19.75
C ARG A 90 5.44 -4.07 19.12
N ALA A 91 4.37 -4.31 19.90
CA ALA A 91 2.99 -4.15 19.44
C ALA A 91 2.69 -2.70 19.04
N ARG A 92 3.11 -1.74 19.86
CA ARG A 92 2.96 -0.31 19.54
C ARG A 92 3.69 0.06 18.26
N THR A 93 4.95 -0.35 18.11
CA THR A 93 5.75 -0.12 16.90
C THR A 93 5.07 -0.72 15.67
N LEU A 94 4.58 -1.96 15.76
CA LEU A 94 3.86 -2.58 14.64
C LEU A 94 2.63 -1.77 14.23
N ILE A 95 1.81 -1.33 15.19
CA ILE A 95 0.60 -0.56 14.87
C ILE A 95 0.95 0.81 14.25
N GLU A 96 2.01 1.46 14.71
CA GLU A 96 2.49 2.72 14.10
C GLU A 96 2.98 2.51 12.65
N LEU A 97 3.73 1.44 12.40
CA LEU A 97 4.15 1.06 11.05
C LEU A 97 2.95 0.77 10.14
N ARG A 98 1.94 0.01 10.64
CA ARG A 98 0.69 -0.27 9.91
C ARG A 98 -0.09 0.99 9.58
N ASP A 99 -0.30 1.87 10.57
CA ASP A 99 -1.05 3.11 10.39
C ASP A 99 -0.40 4.01 9.32
N ASN A 100 0.92 4.17 9.36
CA ASN A 100 1.65 4.97 8.36
C ASN A 100 1.60 4.33 6.98
N MET A 101 1.83 3.03 6.88
CA MET A 101 1.76 2.29 5.63
C MET A 101 0.35 2.33 5.02
N PHE A 102 -0.69 2.10 5.82
CA PHE A 102 -2.07 2.06 5.35
C PHE A 102 -2.56 3.44 4.90
N ALA A 103 -2.20 4.50 5.62
CA ALA A 103 -2.50 5.87 5.19
C ALA A 103 -1.88 6.20 3.83
N LEU A 104 -0.68 5.69 3.56
CA LEU A 104 0.00 5.88 2.29
C LEU A 104 -0.67 5.14 1.13
N VAL A 105 -1.11 3.89 1.35
CA VAL A 105 -1.70 3.06 0.27
C VAL A 105 -3.21 3.25 0.10
N ALA A 106 -3.91 3.84 1.07
CA ALA A 106 -5.35 3.97 1.06
C ALA A 106 -5.91 4.65 -0.20
N PRO A 107 -5.34 5.76 -0.72
CA PRO A 107 -5.83 6.41 -1.93
C PRO A 107 -5.81 5.46 -3.14
N VAL A 108 -4.68 4.78 -3.37
CA VAL A 108 -4.52 3.85 -4.49
C VAL A 108 -5.44 2.64 -4.34
N ARG A 109 -5.51 2.03 -3.14
CA ARG A 109 -6.44 0.91 -2.87
C ARG A 109 -7.90 1.28 -3.14
N ASN A 110 -8.30 2.48 -2.76
CA ASN A 110 -9.64 2.97 -3.02
C ASN A 110 -9.88 3.19 -4.51
N GLY A 111 -8.93 3.74 -5.24
CA GLY A 111 -8.99 3.90 -6.69
C GLY A 111 -9.11 2.54 -7.40
N VAL A 112 -8.27 1.59 -7.04
CA VAL A 112 -8.32 0.21 -7.57
C VAL A 112 -9.70 -0.43 -7.31
N ARG A 113 -10.21 -0.34 -6.10
CA ARG A 113 -11.51 -0.91 -5.73
C ARG A 113 -12.68 -0.31 -6.55
N ASN A 114 -12.60 0.96 -6.90
CA ASN A 114 -13.62 1.68 -7.66
C ASN A 114 -13.42 1.59 -9.18
N SER A 115 -12.23 1.20 -9.65
CA SER A 115 -11.94 0.98 -11.07
C SER A 115 -12.38 -0.42 -11.49
N GLU A 116 -13.24 -0.50 -12.50
CA GLU A 116 -13.70 -1.79 -13.02
C GLU A 116 -12.55 -2.58 -13.65
N VAL A 117 -11.65 -1.91 -14.36
CA VAL A 117 -10.47 -2.51 -14.99
C VAL A 117 -9.45 -2.96 -13.93
N ALA A 118 -9.05 -2.07 -13.02
CA ALA A 118 -8.03 -2.35 -12.04
C ALA A 118 -8.44 -3.42 -11.01
N ARG A 119 -9.74 -3.51 -10.71
CA ARG A 119 -10.29 -4.48 -9.75
C ARG A 119 -10.15 -5.94 -10.20
N HIS A 120 -10.07 -6.19 -11.50
CA HIS A 120 -9.93 -7.52 -12.11
C HIS A 120 -8.49 -7.81 -12.57
N SER A 121 -7.54 -6.93 -12.27
CA SER A 121 -6.14 -7.12 -12.66
C SER A 121 -5.45 -8.18 -11.81
N ASN A 122 -5.03 -9.27 -12.44
CA ASN A 122 -4.22 -10.32 -11.79
C ASN A 122 -2.88 -9.79 -11.26
N LEU A 123 -2.33 -8.75 -11.89
CA LEU A 123 -1.05 -8.16 -11.47
C LEU A 123 -1.21 -7.40 -10.16
N ILE A 124 -2.28 -6.61 -10.04
CA ILE A 124 -2.61 -5.87 -8.82
C ILE A 124 -2.94 -6.85 -7.68
N GLU A 125 -3.72 -7.90 -7.97
CA GLU A 125 -4.06 -8.93 -6.98
C GLU A 125 -2.82 -9.64 -6.44
N ARG A 126 -1.87 -10.00 -7.30
CA ARG A 126 -0.57 -10.59 -6.89
C ARG A 126 0.19 -9.63 -5.98
N GLY A 127 0.37 -8.36 -6.37
CA GLY A 127 1.05 -7.37 -5.54
C GLY A 127 0.41 -7.19 -4.15
N MET A 128 -0.93 -7.20 -4.08
CA MET A 128 -1.66 -7.16 -2.81
C MET A 128 -1.45 -8.44 -1.97
N SER A 129 -1.37 -9.60 -2.61
CA SER A 129 -1.06 -10.87 -1.94
C SER A 129 0.36 -10.88 -1.38
N ASP A 130 1.34 -10.43 -2.17
CA ASP A 130 2.75 -10.36 -1.75
C ASP A 130 2.92 -9.41 -0.56
N LEU A 131 2.26 -8.26 -0.57
CA LEU A 131 2.25 -7.34 0.56
C LEU A 131 1.66 -8.01 1.81
N ARG A 132 0.53 -8.69 1.68
CA ARG A 132 -0.11 -9.42 2.80
C ARG A 132 0.84 -10.47 3.36
N ASN A 133 1.50 -11.23 2.51
CA ASN A 133 2.47 -12.25 2.93
C ASN A 133 3.66 -11.63 3.68
N ALA A 134 4.18 -10.49 3.22
CA ALA A 134 5.25 -9.76 3.90
C ALA A 134 4.81 -9.23 5.28
N MET A 135 3.59 -8.69 5.37
CA MET A 135 2.99 -8.25 6.63
C MET A 135 2.84 -9.41 7.63
N ASN A 136 2.34 -10.55 7.17
CA ASN A 136 2.16 -11.74 7.98
C ASN A 136 3.50 -12.32 8.44
N LYS A 137 4.51 -12.31 7.58
CA LYS A 137 5.88 -12.69 7.96
C LYS A 137 6.42 -11.80 9.09
N GLN A 138 6.23 -10.48 9.02
CA GLN A 138 6.64 -9.54 10.07
C GLN A 138 5.96 -9.85 11.42
N VAL A 139 4.66 -10.17 11.41
CA VAL A 139 3.92 -10.58 12.63
C VAL A 139 4.48 -11.88 13.19
N ARG A 140 4.61 -12.93 12.35
CA ARG A 140 5.11 -14.24 12.77
C ARG A 140 6.50 -14.18 13.38
N GLN A 141 7.40 -13.39 12.81
CA GLN A 141 8.74 -13.20 13.34
C GLN A 141 8.74 -12.33 14.59
N GLY A 142 8.03 -11.20 14.55
CA GLY A 142 8.02 -10.24 15.66
C GLY A 142 7.36 -10.72 16.94
N PHE A 143 6.47 -11.74 16.87
CA PHE A 143 5.72 -12.26 18.02
C PHE A 143 5.77 -13.79 18.13
N ALA A 144 6.82 -14.41 17.60
CA ALA A 144 6.96 -15.86 17.60
C ALA A 144 6.84 -16.47 19.00
N LYS A 145 7.46 -15.86 20.01
CA LYS A 145 7.44 -16.36 21.40
C LYS A 145 6.02 -16.31 21.97
N GLU A 146 5.35 -15.21 21.84
CA GLU A 146 3.98 -15.02 22.34
C GLU A 146 3.03 -16.00 21.64
N ILE A 147 3.07 -16.07 20.32
CA ILE A 147 2.20 -16.96 19.54
C ILE A 147 2.38 -18.43 19.96
N HIS A 148 3.62 -18.91 20.14
CA HIS A 148 3.89 -20.29 20.52
C HIS A 148 3.51 -20.66 21.96
N GLN A 149 3.28 -19.65 22.84
CA GLN A 149 2.83 -19.87 24.20
C GLN A 149 1.33 -20.15 24.33
N HIS A 150 0.57 -19.91 23.24
CA HIS A 150 -0.87 -20.20 23.23
C HIS A 150 -1.15 -21.68 22.90
N ASN A 151 -2.26 -22.19 23.41
CA ASN A 151 -2.72 -23.56 23.11
C ASN A 151 -3.09 -23.77 21.65
N GLU A 152 -3.49 -22.68 20.95
CA GLU A 152 -3.94 -22.69 19.55
C GLU A 152 -3.16 -21.64 18.73
N PRO A 153 -1.85 -21.85 18.47
CA PRO A 153 -0.98 -20.83 17.85
C PRO A 153 -1.47 -20.38 16.47
N THR A 154 -2.03 -21.31 15.69
CA THR A 154 -2.55 -21.00 14.33
C THR A 154 -3.74 -20.06 14.39
N GLU A 155 -4.66 -20.27 15.33
CA GLU A 155 -5.83 -19.41 15.48
C GLU A 155 -5.47 -18.04 16.03
N VAL A 156 -4.55 -17.99 17.01
CA VAL A 156 -4.02 -16.72 17.53
C VAL A 156 -3.36 -15.92 16.41
N LEU A 157 -2.54 -16.58 15.59
CA LEU A 157 -1.92 -15.92 14.44
C LEU A 157 -2.95 -15.34 13.47
N ALA A 158 -3.98 -16.12 13.13
CA ALA A 158 -5.05 -15.66 12.24
C ALA A 158 -5.78 -14.42 12.81
N ARG A 159 -6.04 -14.40 14.13
CA ARG A 159 -6.64 -13.24 14.80
C ARG A 159 -5.71 -12.02 14.79
N ILE A 160 -4.41 -12.21 15.05
CA ILE A 160 -3.42 -11.14 14.99
C ILE A 160 -3.33 -10.57 13.57
N GLU A 161 -3.31 -11.43 12.53
CA GLU A 161 -3.31 -11.02 11.14
C GLU A 161 -4.56 -10.18 10.81
N ALA A 162 -5.74 -10.58 11.27
CA ALA A 162 -6.98 -9.82 11.11
C ALA A 162 -6.94 -8.46 11.82
N VAL A 163 -6.46 -8.43 13.07
CA VAL A 163 -6.35 -7.20 13.87
C VAL A 163 -5.36 -6.20 13.26
N THR A 164 -4.32 -6.69 12.60
CA THR A 164 -3.27 -5.85 11.97
C THR A 164 -3.50 -5.63 10.48
N SER A 165 -4.69 -5.95 9.96
CA SER A 165 -5.05 -5.83 8.54
C SER A 165 -5.44 -4.41 8.14
N TYR A 166 -5.34 -4.14 6.82
CA TYR A 166 -5.87 -2.91 6.23
C TYR A 166 -7.39 -2.79 6.41
N GLU A 167 -8.10 -3.89 6.32
CA GLU A 167 -9.57 -3.94 6.40
C GLU A 167 -10.06 -3.43 7.75
N LEU A 168 -9.42 -3.82 8.85
CA LEU A 168 -9.78 -3.32 10.18
C LEU A 168 -9.40 -1.84 10.33
N TRP A 169 -8.23 -1.45 9.85
CA TRP A 169 -7.81 -0.04 9.85
C TRP A 169 -8.79 0.84 9.06
N ASP A 170 -9.17 0.44 7.84
CA ASP A 170 -10.11 1.17 6.98
C ASP A 170 -11.51 1.24 7.62
N HIS A 171 -11.94 0.17 8.30
CA HIS A 171 -13.19 0.17 9.06
C HIS A 171 -13.21 1.28 10.12
N PHE A 172 -12.15 1.43 10.90
CA PHE A 172 -12.06 2.52 11.88
C PHE A 172 -11.99 3.89 11.22
N GLN A 173 -11.13 4.05 10.22
CA GLN A 173 -10.90 5.34 9.55
C GLN A 173 -12.14 5.81 8.77
N ARG A 174 -12.68 4.99 7.91
CA ARG A 174 -13.76 5.34 6.99
C ARG A 174 -15.13 4.93 7.51
N GLY A 175 -15.25 3.75 8.07
CA GLY A 175 -16.52 3.24 8.59
C GLY A 175 -16.98 4.00 9.83
N GLN A 176 -16.09 4.17 10.80
CA GLN A 176 -16.37 4.85 12.06
C GLN A 176 -15.91 6.31 12.11
N LYS A 177 -15.21 6.80 11.09
CA LYS A 177 -14.64 8.16 11.03
C LYS A 177 -13.75 8.48 12.24
N ALA A 178 -13.06 7.47 12.76
CA ALA A 178 -12.17 7.62 13.89
C ALA A 178 -10.90 8.40 13.49
N SER A 179 -10.33 9.15 14.42
CA SER A 179 -9.02 9.78 14.20
C SER A 179 -7.92 8.71 14.08
N ARG A 180 -6.80 9.03 13.43
CA ARG A 180 -5.65 8.12 13.35
C ARG A 180 -5.15 7.69 14.73
N ALA A 181 -5.14 8.61 15.71
CA ALA A 181 -4.76 8.30 17.09
C ALA A 181 -5.72 7.29 17.74
N SER A 182 -7.03 7.48 17.55
CA SER A 182 -8.06 6.55 18.05
C SER A 182 -7.97 5.19 17.38
N THR A 183 -7.76 5.14 16.06
CA THR A 183 -7.57 3.90 15.30
C THR A 183 -6.37 3.11 15.82
N ARG A 184 -5.20 3.77 16.00
CA ARG A 184 -4.02 3.13 16.60
C ARG A 184 -4.30 2.57 17.98
N ALA A 185 -5.00 3.34 18.84
CA ALA A 185 -5.33 2.89 20.19
C ALA A 185 -6.24 1.66 20.20
N HIS A 186 -7.27 1.62 19.34
CA HIS A 186 -8.16 0.47 19.21
C HIS A 186 -7.41 -0.77 18.67
N MET A 187 -6.65 -0.64 17.59
CA MET A 187 -5.89 -1.76 17.02
C MET A 187 -4.84 -2.27 18.02
N LEU A 188 -4.13 -1.39 18.73
CA LEU A 188 -3.17 -1.79 19.76
C LEU A 188 -3.85 -2.56 20.90
N SER A 189 -4.99 -2.07 21.38
CA SER A 189 -5.75 -2.76 22.43
C SER A 189 -6.18 -4.15 22.01
N LEU A 190 -6.66 -4.31 20.78
CA LEU A 190 -7.05 -5.62 20.24
C LEU A 190 -5.84 -6.54 20.09
N LEU A 191 -4.73 -6.04 19.52
CA LEU A 191 -3.50 -6.81 19.35
C LEU A 191 -2.95 -7.33 20.69
N LEU A 192 -2.89 -6.47 21.71
CA LEU A 192 -2.39 -6.87 23.04
C LEU A 192 -3.28 -7.91 23.72
N ARG A 193 -4.58 -7.90 23.47
CA ARG A 193 -5.49 -8.95 23.97
C ARG A 193 -5.19 -10.33 23.38
N GLU A 194 -4.71 -10.37 22.13
CA GLU A 194 -4.33 -11.63 21.52
C GLU A 194 -2.93 -12.10 21.94
N LEU A 195 -2.01 -11.17 22.23
CA LEU A 195 -0.63 -11.48 22.58
C LEU A 195 -0.41 -11.81 24.06
N LEU A 196 -1.25 -11.31 24.97
CA LEU A 196 -1.03 -11.35 26.43
C LEU A 196 -2.03 -12.23 27.18
N LYS A 197 -2.69 -13.17 26.50
CA LYS A 197 -3.62 -14.14 27.13
C LYS A 197 -2.92 -15.32 27.74
#